data_0a7589c3c5537cbe3ce087b010946c1d
#
_entry.id   0a7589c3c5537cbe3ce087b010946c1d
#
_cell.length_a   1.000
_cell.length_b   1.000
_cell.length_c   1.000
_cell.angle_alpha   90.00
_cell.angle_beta   90.00
_cell.angle_gamma   90.00
#
_symmetry.space_group_name_H-M   'P 1'
#
loop_
_entity.id
_entity.type
_entity.pdbx_description
1 polymer ?
#
loop_
_entity_poly.entity_id
_entity_poly.type
_entity_poly.pdbx_seq_one_letter_code
_entity_poly.pdbx_strand_id
1 'polypeptide(L)'
;MILMGIGDEGANNIDGQIRATQELGWKCLEIRGVEVSGFPKANFHDIPDEAFDLAVRKLETAGIGAYCFGSTIMNWAKKVGDPLDITLAEVKRAIPRMQRVGAKYVRIMSFKPGDEEYRIPTEVFRRVKDVTNRFLDAGVQPVHENCMNYGGMSWQHALELLDKCPGLKWVFDTANPITNADRSKTKPWPLQDPWEFWTHVRDHVAHIHIKDATWNPAKNDADYTWPGEGQGRVRDILKDALARGYDAGLSLEPHMVVVFHDAQSKASNEDAMRKNFVEYGRRLQKMLDGIRNELKPAGGA
;
A
#
# COMPACT_ATOMS: atom_id res chain seq x y z
N MET A 1 10.74 13.43 -3.83
CA MET A 1 10.27 12.06 -3.50
C MET A 1 10.28 11.89 -1.99
N ILE A 2 9.20 11.37 -1.42
CA ILE A 2 8.98 11.21 0.02
C ILE A 2 9.12 9.74 0.38
N LEU A 3 10.11 9.41 1.23
CA LEU A 3 10.31 8.06 1.73
C LEU A 3 9.53 7.85 3.02
N MET A 4 8.86 6.73 3.12
CA MET A 4 8.09 6.31 4.28
C MET A 4 7.96 4.79 4.32
N GLY A 5 7.21 4.27 5.28
CA GLY A 5 6.80 2.89 5.29
C GLY A 5 5.44 2.73 5.93
N ILE A 6 4.81 1.59 5.70
CA ILE A 6 3.59 1.20 6.39
C ILE A 6 3.96 0.90 7.83
N GLY A 7 3.48 1.72 8.76
CA GLY A 7 3.97 1.77 10.15
C GLY A 7 3.93 0.44 10.89
N ASP A 8 2.86 -0.35 10.70
CA ASP A 8 2.68 -1.64 11.37
C ASP A 8 3.59 -2.78 10.84
N GLU A 9 4.40 -2.53 9.82
CA GLU A 9 5.55 -3.36 9.46
C GLU A 9 6.74 -3.16 10.43
N GLY A 10 6.87 -1.96 10.99
CA GLY A 10 7.95 -1.60 11.92
C GLY A 10 7.63 -1.83 13.39
N ALA A 11 6.38 -1.69 13.79
CA ALA A 11 5.88 -1.96 15.15
C ALA A 11 4.36 -2.00 15.20
N ASN A 12 3.80 -2.69 16.21
CA ASN A 12 2.35 -2.69 16.43
C ASN A 12 1.84 -1.35 16.97
N ASN A 13 2.57 -0.76 17.92
CA ASN A 13 2.15 0.45 18.61
C ASN A 13 2.70 1.72 17.93
N ILE A 14 1.98 2.84 18.12
CA ILE A 14 2.31 4.12 17.48
C ILE A 14 3.71 4.64 17.88
N ASP A 15 4.16 4.45 19.10
CA ASP A 15 5.48 4.90 19.55
C ASP A 15 6.60 4.15 18.83
N GLY A 16 6.44 2.84 18.64
CA GLY A 16 7.35 2.00 17.87
C GLY A 16 7.40 2.38 16.39
N GLN A 17 6.22 2.64 15.78
CA GLN A 17 6.12 3.10 14.39
C GLN A 17 6.85 4.43 14.18
N ILE A 18 6.64 5.39 15.08
CA ILE A 18 7.35 6.67 15.08
C ILE A 18 8.86 6.46 15.21
N ARG A 19 9.29 5.63 16.16
CA ARG A 19 10.72 5.34 16.39
C ARG A 19 11.39 4.72 15.17
N ALA A 20 10.77 3.72 14.54
CA ALA A 20 11.30 3.08 13.33
C ALA A 20 11.47 4.07 12.17
N THR A 21 10.50 4.98 12.01
CA THR A 21 10.54 6.04 11.01
C THR A 21 11.66 7.05 11.28
N GLN A 22 11.81 7.48 12.55
CA GLN A 22 12.86 8.42 12.96
C GLN A 22 14.27 7.83 12.81
N GLU A 23 14.45 6.52 13.04
CA GLU A 23 15.73 5.83 12.90
C GLU A 23 16.23 5.82 11.44
N LEU A 24 15.30 5.90 10.46
CA LEU A 24 15.61 6.10 9.04
C LEU A 24 15.80 7.57 8.65
N GLY A 25 15.58 8.51 9.56
CA GLY A 25 15.59 9.94 9.27
C GLY A 25 14.38 10.42 8.48
N TRP A 26 13.35 9.60 8.35
CA TRP A 26 12.15 9.92 7.59
C TRP A 26 11.17 10.78 8.39
N LYS A 27 10.28 11.47 7.69
CA LYS A 27 9.36 12.46 8.27
C LYS A 27 7.89 12.11 8.05
N CYS A 28 7.63 11.01 7.34
CA CYS A 28 6.27 10.58 7.03
C CYS A 28 6.09 9.08 7.29
N LEU A 29 4.86 8.71 7.59
CA LEU A 29 4.35 7.35 7.69
C LEU A 29 3.20 7.15 6.71
N GLU A 30 3.06 5.94 6.20
CA GLU A 30 1.77 5.40 5.81
C GLU A 30 1.18 4.67 7.01
N ILE A 31 0.01 5.10 7.48
CA ILE A 31 -0.62 4.51 8.66
C ILE A 31 -1.70 3.51 8.23
N ARG A 32 -1.56 2.27 8.70
CA ARG A 32 -2.52 1.18 8.47
C ARG A 32 -3.09 0.70 9.81
N GLY A 33 -2.51 -0.32 10.40
CA GLY A 33 -2.86 -0.81 11.73
C GLY A 33 -2.08 -0.11 12.83
N VAL A 34 -2.73 0.19 13.94
CA VAL A 34 -2.05 0.85 15.07
C VAL A 34 -2.64 0.42 16.40
N GLU A 35 -1.78 0.16 17.35
CA GLU A 35 -2.10 0.03 18.77
C GLU A 35 -1.72 1.35 19.48
N VAL A 36 -2.66 1.87 20.25
CA VAL A 36 -2.45 3.05 21.09
C VAL A 36 -2.64 2.63 22.53
N SER A 37 -1.76 3.08 23.43
CA SER A 37 -1.79 2.67 24.83
C SER A 37 -3.18 2.82 25.46
N GLY A 38 -3.69 1.74 26.02
CA GLY A 38 -5.02 1.66 26.63
C GLY A 38 -6.15 1.29 25.65
N PHE A 39 -5.85 1.10 24.36
CA PHE A 39 -6.84 0.76 23.33
C PHE A 39 -6.41 -0.43 22.48
N PRO A 40 -7.35 -1.25 21.97
CA PRO A 40 -7.01 -2.38 21.11
C PRO A 40 -6.44 -1.92 19.76
N LYS A 41 -5.58 -2.75 19.17
CA LYS A 41 -5.08 -2.54 17.80
C LYS A 41 -6.24 -2.58 16.81
N ALA A 42 -6.32 -1.57 15.97
CA ALA A 42 -7.26 -1.52 14.84
C ALA A 42 -6.67 -0.71 13.69
N ASN A 43 -7.38 -0.62 12.55
CA ASN A 43 -6.99 0.29 11.48
C ASN A 43 -7.15 1.75 11.96
N PHE A 44 -6.25 2.63 11.53
CA PHE A 44 -6.17 4.00 12.03
C PHE A 44 -7.47 4.81 11.86
N HIS A 45 -8.23 4.52 10.81
CA HIS A 45 -9.54 5.16 10.64
C HIS A 45 -10.65 4.56 11.52
N ASP A 46 -10.40 3.43 12.20
CA ASP A 46 -11.39 2.71 13.02
C ASP A 46 -11.10 2.74 14.54
N ILE A 47 -9.87 3.14 14.97
CA ILE A 47 -9.59 3.26 16.40
C ILE A 47 -10.54 4.24 17.07
N PRO A 48 -10.85 4.13 18.38
CA PRO A 48 -11.68 5.11 19.11
C PRO A 48 -11.15 6.54 18.97
N ASP A 49 -12.03 7.55 19.05
CA ASP A 49 -11.64 8.96 18.89
C ASP A 49 -10.56 9.39 19.87
N GLU A 50 -10.66 8.96 21.13
CA GLU A 50 -9.63 9.23 22.17
C GLU A 50 -8.27 8.64 21.81
N ALA A 51 -8.25 7.42 21.24
CA ALA A 51 -7.03 6.78 20.75
C ALA A 51 -6.46 7.53 19.54
N PHE A 52 -7.34 7.99 18.65
CA PHE A 52 -6.94 8.78 17.48
C PHE A 52 -6.30 10.11 17.92
N ASP A 53 -6.91 10.85 18.82
CA ASP A 53 -6.37 12.10 19.34
C ASP A 53 -5.01 11.91 20.04
N LEU A 54 -4.86 10.81 20.80
CA LEU A 54 -3.59 10.49 21.43
C LEU A 54 -2.51 10.16 20.39
N ALA A 55 -2.82 9.38 19.37
CA ALA A 55 -1.91 9.06 18.29
C ALA A 55 -1.49 10.30 17.50
N VAL A 56 -2.43 11.21 17.20
CA VAL A 56 -2.16 12.48 16.51
C VAL A 56 -1.19 13.34 17.33
N ARG A 57 -1.43 13.52 18.63
CA ARG A 57 -0.50 14.27 19.50
C ARG A 57 0.91 13.68 19.51
N LYS A 58 1.04 12.33 19.49
CA LYS A 58 2.35 11.66 19.43
C LYS A 58 3.05 11.93 18.10
N LEU A 59 2.34 11.86 16.98
CA LEU A 59 2.85 12.18 15.65
C LEU A 59 3.31 13.64 15.56
N GLU A 60 2.47 14.57 16.01
CA GLU A 60 2.76 16.01 16.03
C GLU A 60 4.02 16.31 16.89
N THR A 61 4.10 15.74 18.10
CA THR A 61 5.27 15.90 19.00
C THR A 61 6.56 15.36 18.39
N ALA A 62 6.45 14.26 17.64
CA ALA A 62 7.59 13.63 16.97
C ALA A 62 7.97 14.32 15.64
N GLY A 63 7.15 15.22 15.12
CA GLY A 63 7.32 15.85 13.82
C GLY A 63 7.19 14.84 12.65
N ILE A 64 6.34 13.82 12.81
CA ILE A 64 6.07 12.80 11.79
C ILE A 64 4.67 13.01 11.22
N GLY A 65 4.57 13.14 9.89
CA GLY A 65 3.32 13.28 9.18
C GLY A 65 2.69 11.94 8.79
N ALA A 66 1.36 11.86 8.78
CA ALA A 66 0.62 10.75 8.19
C ALA A 66 0.35 11.06 6.71
N TYR A 67 1.14 10.48 5.80
CA TYR A 67 1.06 10.82 4.38
C TYR A 67 -0.06 10.08 3.64
N CYS A 68 -0.25 8.80 3.97
CA CYS A 68 -1.26 7.94 3.40
C CYS A 68 -1.96 7.12 4.49
N PHE A 69 -3.27 6.91 4.36
CA PHE A 69 -4.00 5.93 5.15
C PHE A 69 -4.10 4.63 4.37
N GLY A 70 -3.42 3.58 4.84
CA GLY A 70 -3.59 2.20 4.40
C GLY A 70 -4.93 1.64 4.92
N SER A 71 -6.06 2.15 4.41
CA SER A 71 -7.38 1.83 4.95
C SER A 71 -7.83 0.41 4.61
N THR A 72 -8.81 -0.09 5.38
CA THR A 72 -9.51 -1.35 5.10
C THR A 72 -10.79 -1.17 4.28
N ILE A 73 -11.03 0.04 3.75
CA ILE A 73 -12.23 0.36 2.98
C ILE A 73 -12.27 -0.50 1.71
N MET A 74 -13.33 -1.31 1.59
CA MET A 74 -13.54 -2.26 0.48
C MET A 74 -12.37 -3.24 0.25
N ASN A 75 -11.63 -3.62 1.30
CA ASN A 75 -10.48 -4.50 1.19
C ASN A 75 -10.86 -5.96 0.84
N TRP A 76 -9.85 -6.79 0.61
CA TRP A 76 -9.99 -8.21 0.25
C TRP A 76 -10.69 -9.09 1.30
N ALA A 77 -10.89 -8.61 2.53
CA ALA A 77 -11.69 -9.31 3.54
C ALA A 77 -13.20 -9.07 3.39
N LYS A 78 -13.61 -8.16 2.51
CA LYS A 78 -14.99 -7.75 2.27
C LYS A 78 -15.49 -8.21 0.91
N LYS A 79 -16.81 -8.42 0.81
CA LYS A 79 -17.49 -8.83 -0.43
C LYS A 79 -18.36 -7.70 -0.96
N VAL A 80 -18.51 -7.63 -2.28
CA VAL A 80 -19.40 -6.64 -2.90
C VAL A 80 -20.87 -6.80 -2.48
N GLY A 81 -21.27 -7.99 -2.03
CA GLY A 81 -22.63 -8.25 -1.50
C GLY A 81 -22.85 -7.75 -0.08
N ASP A 82 -21.82 -7.34 0.64
CA ASP A 82 -21.97 -6.81 2.00
C ASP A 82 -22.79 -5.51 2.01
N PRO A 83 -23.50 -5.18 3.10
CA PRO A 83 -24.26 -3.94 3.20
C PRO A 83 -23.38 -2.71 2.92
N LEU A 84 -23.84 -1.83 2.03
CA LEU A 84 -23.11 -0.62 1.66
C LEU A 84 -22.86 0.31 2.86
N ASP A 85 -23.76 0.33 3.82
CA ASP A 85 -23.67 1.16 5.02
C ASP A 85 -22.40 0.91 5.84
N ILE A 86 -21.85 -0.30 5.79
CA ILE A 86 -20.55 -0.63 6.42
C ILE A 86 -19.44 0.23 5.79
N THR A 87 -19.36 0.21 4.47
CA THR A 87 -18.36 1.01 3.72
C THR A 87 -18.58 2.51 3.95
N LEU A 88 -19.83 2.98 3.91
CA LEU A 88 -20.12 4.41 4.10
C LEU A 88 -19.81 4.88 5.52
N ALA A 89 -20.00 4.04 6.53
CA ALA A 89 -19.61 4.34 7.91
C ALA A 89 -18.07 4.48 8.04
N GLU A 90 -17.29 3.61 7.38
CA GLU A 90 -15.83 3.72 7.35
C GLU A 90 -15.38 5.02 6.67
N VAL A 91 -15.94 5.34 5.51
CA VAL A 91 -15.64 6.60 4.79
C VAL A 91 -15.97 7.82 5.65
N LYS A 92 -17.13 7.82 6.31
CA LYS A 92 -17.57 8.91 7.21
C LYS A 92 -16.60 9.12 8.38
N ARG A 93 -16.00 8.06 8.91
CA ARG A 93 -14.97 8.16 9.97
C ARG A 93 -13.62 8.59 9.42
N ALA A 94 -13.22 8.06 8.27
CA ALA A 94 -11.91 8.30 7.70
C ALA A 94 -11.69 9.76 7.27
N ILE A 95 -12.67 10.37 6.60
CA ILE A 95 -12.55 11.74 6.03
C ILE A 95 -12.09 12.78 7.07
N PRO A 96 -12.79 13.02 8.19
CA PRO A 96 -12.39 14.05 9.15
C PRO A 96 -11.03 13.74 9.80
N ARG A 97 -10.70 12.47 9.98
CA ARG A 97 -9.43 12.04 10.54
C ARG A 97 -8.27 12.33 9.59
N MET A 98 -8.46 12.08 8.30
CA MET A 98 -7.47 12.40 7.28
C MET A 98 -7.25 13.91 7.13
N GLN A 99 -8.33 14.68 7.14
CA GLN A 99 -8.27 16.14 7.14
C GLN A 99 -7.51 16.66 8.37
N ARG A 100 -7.76 16.09 9.57
CA ARG A 100 -7.11 16.48 10.83
C ARG A 100 -5.58 16.29 10.80
N VAL A 101 -5.09 15.24 10.14
CA VAL A 101 -3.64 14.96 10.03
C VAL A 101 -3.03 15.44 8.71
N GLY A 102 -3.81 16.02 7.81
CA GLY A 102 -3.35 16.49 6.51
C GLY A 102 -2.89 15.36 5.59
N ALA A 103 -3.50 14.17 5.68
CA ALA A 103 -3.14 13.04 4.84
C ALA A 103 -3.45 13.32 3.37
N LYS A 104 -2.49 13.02 2.50
CA LYS A 104 -2.61 13.26 1.06
C LYS A 104 -3.41 12.18 0.35
N TYR A 105 -3.21 10.92 0.75
CA TYR A 105 -3.81 9.77 0.11
C TYR A 105 -4.60 8.89 1.08
N VAL A 106 -5.64 8.26 0.56
CA VAL A 106 -6.31 7.12 1.17
C VAL A 106 -6.27 5.94 0.21
N ARG A 107 -5.71 4.81 0.67
CA ARG A 107 -5.84 3.57 -0.07
C ARG A 107 -7.25 3.01 0.14
N ILE A 108 -7.98 2.84 -0.96
CA ILE A 108 -9.21 2.07 -1.04
C ILE A 108 -8.98 0.84 -1.91
N MET A 109 -9.84 -0.17 -1.78
CA MET A 109 -9.78 -1.37 -2.62
C MET A 109 -11.10 -1.58 -3.37
N SER A 110 -11.31 -2.75 -3.97
CA SER A 110 -12.48 -3.07 -4.78
C SER A 110 -13.08 -4.42 -4.42
N PHE A 111 -13.06 -4.79 -3.13
CA PHE A 111 -13.58 -6.05 -2.60
C PHE A 111 -12.84 -7.31 -3.08
N LYS A 112 -13.12 -8.44 -2.43
CA LYS A 112 -12.56 -9.73 -2.81
C LYS A 112 -13.37 -10.33 -3.97
N PRO A 113 -12.73 -10.69 -5.09
CA PRO A 113 -13.39 -11.47 -6.12
C PRO A 113 -13.65 -12.92 -5.66
N GLY A 114 -14.68 -13.53 -6.17
CA GLY A 114 -14.89 -14.97 -6.04
C GLY A 114 -13.81 -15.77 -6.77
N ASP A 115 -13.63 -17.04 -6.39
CA ASP A 115 -12.54 -17.87 -6.91
C ASP A 115 -12.63 -18.10 -8.44
N GLU A 116 -13.83 -18.10 -9.00
CA GLU A 116 -14.09 -18.30 -10.42
C GLU A 116 -14.30 -17.00 -11.21
N GLU A 117 -14.35 -15.85 -10.51
CA GLU A 117 -14.63 -14.57 -11.14
C GLU A 117 -13.40 -14.02 -11.88
N TYR A 118 -13.63 -13.56 -13.09
CA TYR A 118 -12.63 -12.97 -13.99
C TYR A 118 -13.12 -11.66 -14.64
N ARG A 119 -14.21 -11.11 -14.13
CA ARG A 119 -14.76 -9.81 -14.55
C ARG A 119 -15.12 -8.99 -13.32
N ILE A 120 -15.02 -7.68 -13.45
CA ILE A 120 -15.45 -6.78 -12.38
C ILE A 120 -16.97 -6.60 -12.49
N PRO A 121 -17.76 -6.94 -11.46
CA PRO A 121 -19.20 -6.68 -11.43
C PRO A 121 -19.51 -5.17 -11.51
N THR A 122 -20.61 -4.82 -12.15
CA THR A 122 -21.08 -3.40 -12.27
C THR A 122 -21.23 -2.74 -10.90
N GLU A 123 -21.67 -3.49 -9.88
CA GLU A 123 -21.84 -2.99 -8.52
C GLU A 123 -20.49 -2.59 -7.87
N VAL A 124 -19.39 -3.26 -8.21
CA VAL A 124 -18.05 -2.86 -7.76
C VAL A 124 -17.71 -1.47 -8.30
N PHE A 125 -17.87 -1.25 -9.60
CA PHE A 125 -17.62 0.07 -10.21
C PHE A 125 -18.48 1.16 -9.56
N ARG A 126 -19.77 0.88 -9.34
CA ARG A 126 -20.69 1.83 -8.71
C ARG A 126 -20.22 2.23 -7.32
N ARG A 127 -19.83 1.25 -6.47
CA ARG A 127 -19.39 1.51 -5.10
C ARG A 127 -18.03 2.18 -5.05
N VAL A 128 -17.07 1.72 -5.85
CA VAL A 128 -15.74 2.34 -5.91
C VAL A 128 -15.83 3.78 -6.39
N LYS A 129 -16.64 4.06 -7.41
CA LYS A 129 -16.87 5.42 -7.90
C LYS A 129 -17.52 6.32 -6.83
N ASP A 130 -18.56 5.84 -6.12
CA ASP A 130 -19.20 6.61 -5.05
C ASP A 130 -18.21 6.96 -3.94
N VAL A 131 -17.43 5.98 -3.47
CA VAL A 131 -16.39 6.19 -2.45
C VAL A 131 -15.30 7.14 -2.94
N THR A 132 -14.85 6.98 -4.20
CA THR A 132 -13.88 7.88 -4.84
C THR A 132 -14.37 9.32 -4.81
N ASN A 133 -15.59 9.58 -5.24
CA ASN A 133 -16.15 10.94 -5.26
C ASN A 133 -16.23 11.54 -3.86
N ARG A 134 -16.67 10.78 -2.85
CA ARG A 134 -16.73 11.26 -1.46
C ARG A 134 -15.39 11.73 -0.91
N PHE A 135 -14.31 11.02 -1.23
CA PHE A 135 -12.97 11.44 -0.82
C PHE A 135 -12.49 12.65 -1.61
N LEU A 136 -12.73 12.69 -2.92
CA LEU A 136 -12.37 13.85 -3.75
C LEU A 136 -13.13 15.13 -3.31
N ASP A 137 -14.43 15.03 -3.03
CA ASP A 137 -15.25 16.12 -2.51
C ASP A 137 -14.73 16.65 -1.16
N ALA A 138 -14.08 15.78 -0.38
CA ALA A 138 -13.44 16.15 0.89
C ALA A 138 -11.99 16.65 0.74
N GLY A 139 -11.47 16.76 -0.49
CA GLY A 139 -10.10 17.20 -0.76
C GLY A 139 -9.02 16.13 -0.51
N VAL A 140 -9.41 14.86 -0.39
CA VAL A 140 -8.49 13.73 -0.18
C VAL A 140 -8.39 12.89 -1.45
N GLN A 141 -7.19 12.59 -1.91
CA GLN A 141 -6.98 11.77 -3.10
C GLN A 141 -7.09 10.28 -2.78
N PRO A 142 -8.13 9.57 -3.27
CA PRO A 142 -8.17 8.12 -3.17
C PRO A 142 -7.21 7.47 -4.16
N VAL A 143 -6.58 6.39 -3.71
CA VAL A 143 -5.68 5.54 -4.51
C VAL A 143 -6.09 4.08 -4.35
N HIS A 144 -5.97 3.30 -5.41
CA HIS A 144 -6.32 1.88 -5.42
C HIS A 144 -5.06 1.02 -5.61
N GLU A 145 -4.96 -0.08 -4.88
CA GLU A 145 -3.79 -0.96 -4.90
C GLU A 145 -4.04 -2.22 -5.73
N ASN A 146 -3.02 -2.68 -6.46
CA ASN A 146 -2.96 -3.99 -7.12
C ASN A 146 -2.79 -5.14 -6.11
N CYS A 147 -3.80 -5.36 -5.28
CA CYS A 147 -3.84 -6.40 -4.25
C CYS A 147 -4.86 -7.50 -4.62
N MET A 148 -5.17 -8.41 -3.71
CA MET A 148 -6.16 -9.50 -3.87
C MET A 148 -7.61 -8.97 -3.92
N ASN A 149 -7.91 -8.11 -4.88
CA ASN A 149 -9.19 -7.46 -5.09
C ASN A 149 -9.53 -7.41 -6.59
N TYR A 150 -10.75 -6.98 -6.97
CA TYR A 150 -11.16 -6.97 -8.38
C TYR A 150 -10.23 -6.16 -9.28
N GLY A 151 -9.81 -4.96 -8.88
CA GLY A 151 -8.87 -4.15 -9.65
C GLY A 151 -7.47 -4.76 -9.76
N GLY A 152 -7.09 -5.62 -8.80
CA GLY A 152 -5.81 -6.33 -8.80
C GLY A 152 -5.78 -7.65 -9.57
N MET A 153 -6.89 -8.07 -10.21
CA MET A 153 -6.96 -9.32 -10.97
C MET A 153 -6.07 -9.35 -12.22
N SER A 154 -5.72 -8.20 -12.77
CA SER A 154 -4.70 -8.00 -13.83
C SER A 154 -4.55 -6.50 -14.11
N TRP A 155 -3.56 -6.11 -14.93
CA TRP A 155 -3.42 -4.73 -15.37
C TRP A 155 -4.62 -4.26 -16.24
N GLN A 156 -5.26 -5.14 -17.00
CA GLN A 156 -6.48 -4.81 -17.76
C GLN A 156 -7.63 -4.42 -16.83
N HIS A 157 -7.84 -5.19 -15.74
CA HIS A 157 -8.86 -4.87 -14.75
C HIS A 157 -8.54 -3.57 -13.98
N ALA A 158 -7.25 -3.29 -13.74
CA ALA A 158 -6.81 -2.03 -13.15
C ALA A 158 -7.18 -0.84 -14.05
N LEU A 159 -6.88 -0.92 -15.35
CA LEU A 159 -7.23 0.14 -16.31
C LEU A 159 -8.75 0.29 -16.50
N GLU A 160 -9.49 -0.83 -16.53
CA GLU A 160 -10.95 -0.78 -16.58
C GLU A 160 -11.53 -0.08 -15.33
N LEU A 161 -11.02 -0.38 -14.13
CA LEU A 161 -11.45 0.26 -12.90
C LEU A 161 -11.16 1.78 -12.93
N LEU A 162 -9.98 2.17 -13.37
CA LEU A 162 -9.59 3.57 -13.50
C LEU A 162 -10.47 4.33 -14.51
N ASP A 163 -10.80 3.71 -15.66
CA ASP A 163 -11.70 4.29 -16.66
C ASP A 163 -13.11 4.51 -16.09
N LYS A 164 -13.66 3.52 -15.37
CA LYS A 164 -15.01 3.58 -14.78
C LYS A 164 -15.11 4.44 -13.52
N CYS A 165 -13.99 4.72 -12.86
CA CYS A 165 -13.92 5.50 -11.61
C CYS A 165 -13.00 6.72 -11.80
N PRO A 166 -13.42 7.73 -12.59
CA PRO A 166 -12.60 8.91 -12.86
C PRO A 166 -12.20 9.62 -11.56
N GLY A 167 -10.94 10.07 -11.50
CA GLY A 167 -10.35 10.71 -10.31
C GLY A 167 -9.68 9.73 -9.33
N LEU A 168 -9.93 8.42 -9.45
CA LEU A 168 -9.15 7.40 -8.75
C LEU A 168 -7.74 7.36 -9.34
N LYS A 169 -6.72 7.22 -8.47
CA LYS A 169 -5.34 6.98 -8.88
C LYS A 169 -4.85 5.62 -8.40
N TRP A 170 -3.62 5.28 -8.74
CA TRP A 170 -3.08 3.95 -8.45
C TRP A 170 -1.97 4.00 -7.40
N VAL A 171 -2.00 3.03 -6.48
CA VAL A 171 -0.85 2.59 -5.69
C VAL A 171 -0.32 1.33 -6.36
N PHE A 172 0.94 1.34 -6.75
CA PHE A 172 1.57 0.16 -7.29
C PHE A 172 2.41 -0.55 -6.22
N ASP A 173 1.98 -1.75 -5.85
CA ASP A 173 2.79 -2.67 -5.05
C ASP A 173 3.63 -3.55 -5.96
N THR A 174 4.94 -3.58 -5.72
CA THR A 174 5.91 -4.24 -6.59
C THR A 174 5.90 -5.77 -6.50
N ALA A 175 5.39 -6.37 -5.42
CA ALA A 175 5.40 -7.82 -5.22
C ALA A 175 4.02 -8.48 -5.30
N ASN A 176 2.91 -7.73 -5.15
CA ASN A 176 1.58 -8.33 -5.26
C ASN A 176 1.35 -9.10 -6.58
N PRO A 177 1.87 -8.68 -7.75
CA PRO A 177 1.76 -9.46 -8.98
C PRO A 177 2.37 -10.87 -8.90
N ILE A 178 3.40 -11.06 -8.07
CA ILE A 178 4.08 -12.36 -7.91
C ILE A 178 3.14 -13.42 -7.30
N THR A 179 2.19 -13.01 -6.48
CA THR A 179 1.24 -13.91 -5.80
C THR A 179 -0.14 -13.92 -6.41
N ASN A 180 -0.47 -12.92 -7.23
CA ASN A 180 -1.79 -12.77 -7.80
C ASN A 180 -1.90 -13.45 -9.17
N ALA A 181 -2.96 -14.24 -9.35
CA ALA A 181 -3.28 -14.82 -10.66
C ALA A 181 -3.72 -13.74 -11.66
N ASP A 182 -3.24 -13.84 -12.90
CA ASP A 182 -3.68 -13.02 -14.02
C ASP A 182 -5.00 -13.55 -14.60
N ARG A 183 -6.10 -13.02 -14.12
CA ARG A 183 -7.45 -13.45 -14.51
C ARG A 183 -7.91 -12.90 -15.87
N SER A 184 -7.06 -12.18 -16.58
CA SER A 184 -7.30 -11.81 -17.98
C SER A 184 -6.92 -12.93 -18.96
N LYS A 185 -6.16 -13.92 -18.50
CA LYS A 185 -5.68 -15.06 -19.30
C LYS A 185 -6.64 -16.26 -19.22
N THR A 186 -6.33 -17.30 -19.99
CA THR A 186 -7.04 -18.58 -19.93
C THR A 186 -6.61 -19.40 -18.71
N LYS A 187 -7.55 -20.10 -18.08
CA LYS A 187 -7.26 -21.04 -16.98
C LYS A 187 -6.44 -22.25 -17.44
N PRO A 188 -5.53 -22.77 -16.60
CA PRO A 188 -5.20 -22.26 -15.28
C PRO A 188 -4.50 -20.90 -15.37
N TRP A 189 -4.97 -19.93 -14.58
CA TRP A 189 -4.43 -18.58 -14.62
C TRP A 189 -2.95 -18.56 -14.21
N PRO A 190 -2.05 -18.00 -15.02
CA PRO A 190 -0.67 -17.79 -14.60
C PRO A 190 -0.59 -16.71 -13.53
N LEU A 191 0.54 -16.63 -12.84
CA LEU A 191 0.86 -15.46 -12.01
C LEU A 191 1.11 -14.23 -12.89
N GLN A 192 0.88 -13.05 -12.32
CA GLN A 192 1.10 -11.79 -13.03
C GLN A 192 2.60 -11.47 -13.12
N ASP A 193 2.99 -10.73 -14.14
CA ASP A 193 4.35 -10.19 -14.28
C ASP A 193 4.38 -8.76 -13.72
N PRO A 194 5.24 -8.44 -12.71
CA PRO A 194 5.32 -7.11 -12.12
C PRO A 194 5.70 -6.01 -13.11
N TRP A 195 6.61 -6.33 -14.07
CA TRP A 195 7.04 -5.37 -15.05
C TRP A 195 5.98 -5.09 -16.11
N GLU A 196 5.31 -6.13 -16.62
CA GLU A 196 4.18 -5.98 -17.54
C GLU A 196 3.09 -5.12 -16.87
N PHE A 197 2.71 -5.43 -15.63
CA PHE A 197 1.69 -4.66 -14.92
C PHE A 197 2.13 -3.19 -14.77
N TRP A 198 3.34 -2.96 -14.28
CA TRP A 198 3.90 -1.60 -14.11
C TRP A 198 3.81 -0.79 -15.39
N THR A 199 4.30 -1.33 -16.52
CA THR A 199 4.37 -0.59 -17.79
C THR A 199 3.02 -0.13 -18.31
N HIS A 200 1.93 -0.85 -17.96
CA HIS A 200 0.57 -0.48 -18.36
C HIS A 200 -0.09 0.54 -17.43
N VAL A 201 0.20 0.51 -16.13
CA VAL A 201 -0.50 1.38 -15.17
C VAL A 201 0.31 2.59 -14.69
N ARG A 202 1.60 2.65 -14.99
CA ARG A 202 2.56 3.64 -14.44
C ARG A 202 2.14 5.10 -14.61
N ASP A 203 1.40 5.43 -15.65
CA ASP A 203 0.92 6.82 -15.88
C ASP A 203 -0.22 7.23 -14.92
N HIS A 204 -0.82 6.27 -14.24
CA HIS A 204 -1.85 6.48 -13.22
C HIS A 204 -1.31 6.38 -11.79
N VAL A 205 -0.03 6.01 -11.62
CA VAL A 205 0.57 5.74 -10.30
C VAL A 205 0.85 7.05 -9.57
N ALA A 206 0.24 7.18 -8.39
CA ALA A 206 0.44 8.31 -7.48
C ALA A 206 1.26 7.93 -6.23
N HIS A 207 1.39 6.64 -5.94
CA HIS A 207 2.09 6.10 -4.78
C HIS A 207 2.64 4.70 -5.10
N ILE A 208 3.77 4.33 -4.50
CA ILE A 208 4.39 3.02 -4.75
C ILE A 208 4.65 2.33 -3.41
N HIS A 209 4.20 1.08 -3.28
CA HIS A 209 4.59 0.18 -2.21
C HIS A 209 5.80 -0.65 -2.64
N ILE A 210 6.83 -0.63 -1.82
CA ILE A 210 8.07 -1.38 -2.07
C ILE A 210 8.05 -2.64 -1.23
N LYS A 211 7.80 -3.73 -1.90
CA LYS A 211 7.81 -5.10 -1.39
C LYS A 211 8.54 -5.96 -2.41
N ASP A 212 9.28 -6.95 -1.96
CA ASP A 212 9.92 -7.91 -2.88
C ASP A 212 9.77 -9.33 -2.37
N ALA A 213 9.68 -10.27 -3.30
CA ALA A 213 9.41 -11.65 -2.97
C ALA A 213 9.85 -12.57 -4.11
N THR A 214 9.98 -13.86 -3.81
CA THR A 214 10.16 -14.94 -4.79
C THR A 214 9.01 -15.93 -4.63
N TRP A 215 8.34 -16.27 -5.73
CA TRP A 215 7.30 -17.29 -5.71
C TRP A 215 7.84 -18.65 -5.28
N ASN A 216 7.20 -19.27 -4.31
CA ASN A 216 7.53 -20.60 -3.83
C ASN A 216 6.40 -21.59 -4.15
N PRO A 217 6.51 -22.39 -5.23
CA PRO A 217 5.46 -23.31 -5.62
C PRO A 217 5.17 -24.40 -4.60
N ALA A 218 6.14 -24.77 -3.74
CA ALA A 218 5.92 -25.75 -2.70
C ALA A 218 5.01 -25.26 -1.58
N LYS A 219 4.97 -23.95 -1.36
CA LYS A 219 4.09 -23.30 -0.38
C LYS A 219 2.80 -22.78 -1.03
N ASN A 220 2.75 -22.71 -2.36
CA ASN A 220 1.73 -21.96 -3.11
C ASN A 220 1.57 -20.52 -2.59
N ASP A 221 2.71 -19.88 -2.25
CA ASP A 221 2.82 -18.53 -1.70
C ASP A 221 4.21 -17.98 -1.99
N ALA A 222 4.50 -16.74 -1.58
CA ALA A 222 5.79 -16.12 -1.77
C ALA A 222 6.70 -16.20 -0.53
N ASP A 223 8.00 -16.28 -0.78
CA ASP A 223 9.03 -16.01 0.21
C ASP A 223 9.47 -14.54 0.07
N TYR A 224 9.19 -13.72 1.08
CA TYR A 224 9.54 -12.30 1.06
C TYR A 224 11.02 -12.07 1.22
N THR A 225 11.57 -11.14 0.44
CA THR A 225 13.01 -10.87 0.32
C THR A 225 13.31 -9.38 0.52
N TRP A 226 14.60 -9.05 0.61
CA TRP A 226 15.05 -7.66 0.58
C TRP A 226 14.76 -7.00 -0.78
N PRO A 227 14.62 -5.66 -0.84
CA PRO A 227 14.27 -4.97 -2.07
C PRO A 227 15.34 -5.20 -3.15
N GLY A 228 14.94 -5.71 -4.29
CA GLY A 228 15.80 -6.04 -5.43
C GLY A 228 16.43 -7.44 -5.40
N GLU A 229 16.13 -8.26 -4.40
CA GLU A 229 16.61 -9.65 -4.29
C GLU A 229 15.56 -10.68 -4.73
N GLY A 230 14.34 -10.25 -5.02
CA GLY A 230 13.22 -11.09 -5.45
C GLY A 230 12.85 -10.93 -6.93
N GLN A 231 11.62 -11.29 -7.23
CA GLN A 231 11.02 -11.26 -8.57
C GLN A 231 10.18 -9.99 -8.85
N GLY A 232 10.05 -9.09 -7.83
CA GLY A 232 9.21 -7.87 -7.91
C GLY A 232 9.72 -6.78 -8.86
N ARG A 233 10.87 -7.00 -9.53
CA ARG A 233 11.48 -6.05 -10.47
C ARG A 233 11.67 -4.64 -9.86
N VAL A 234 11.83 -4.58 -8.51
CA VAL A 234 11.86 -3.33 -7.73
C VAL A 234 12.82 -2.31 -8.32
N ARG A 235 14.05 -2.76 -8.65
CA ARG A 235 15.07 -1.85 -9.19
C ARG A 235 14.69 -1.28 -10.56
N ASP A 236 14.15 -2.10 -11.45
CA ASP A 236 13.76 -1.69 -12.80
C ASP A 236 12.58 -0.73 -12.75
N ILE A 237 11.58 -1.04 -11.93
CA ILE A 237 10.40 -0.19 -11.70
C ILE A 237 10.82 1.18 -11.15
N LEU A 238 11.69 1.21 -10.13
CA LEU A 238 12.17 2.47 -9.56
C LEU A 238 13.01 3.26 -10.54
N LYS A 239 13.83 2.60 -11.37
CA LYS A 239 14.62 3.26 -12.40
C LYS A 239 13.73 3.90 -13.48
N ASP A 240 12.71 3.17 -13.96
CA ASP A 240 11.73 3.72 -14.91
C ASP A 240 10.94 4.88 -14.29
N ALA A 241 10.45 4.71 -13.06
CA ALA A 241 9.73 5.76 -12.35
C ALA A 241 10.55 7.05 -12.24
N LEU A 242 11.79 6.95 -11.77
CA LEU A 242 12.70 8.10 -11.63
C LEU A 242 13.06 8.73 -12.97
N ALA A 243 13.33 7.92 -14.01
CA ALA A 243 13.61 8.41 -15.35
C ALA A 243 12.43 9.18 -15.97
N ARG A 244 11.20 8.84 -15.55
CA ARG A 244 9.94 9.51 -15.96
C ARG A 244 9.58 10.70 -15.07
N GLY A 245 10.40 11.05 -14.09
CA GLY A 245 10.19 12.19 -13.21
C GLY A 245 9.22 11.91 -12.04
N TYR A 246 9.03 10.65 -11.63
CA TYR A 246 8.24 10.33 -10.44
C TYR A 246 8.85 10.99 -9.20
N ASP A 247 8.07 11.83 -8.53
CA ASP A 247 8.46 12.57 -7.32
C ASP A 247 7.36 12.55 -6.24
N ALA A 248 6.77 11.39 -6.01
CA ALA A 248 5.74 11.18 -4.99
C ALA A 248 6.21 10.25 -3.85
N GLY A 249 5.29 9.56 -3.20
CA GLY A 249 5.60 8.71 -2.03
C GLY A 249 6.10 7.32 -2.41
N LEU A 250 7.12 6.84 -1.72
CA LEU A 250 7.52 5.43 -1.68
C LEU A 250 7.34 4.91 -0.26
N SER A 251 6.56 3.85 -0.10
CA SER A 251 6.24 3.26 1.19
C SER A 251 6.76 1.82 1.27
N LEU A 252 7.52 1.50 2.33
CA LEU A 252 7.97 0.13 2.57
C LEU A 252 6.81 -0.76 3.01
N GLU A 253 6.75 -1.98 2.50
CA GLU A 253 5.88 -3.06 2.94
C GLU A 253 6.63 -4.41 2.97
N PRO A 254 7.61 -4.63 3.86
CA PRO A 254 8.53 -5.77 3.80
C PRO A 254 7.91 -7.16 3.88
N HIS A 255 6.89 -7.39 4.70
CA HIS A 255 6.25 -8.68 4.99
C HIS A 255 7.22 -9.80 5.47
N MET A 256 8.47 -9.48 5.79
CA MET A 256 9.49 -10.46 6.14
C MET A 256 9.39 -10.99 7.58
N VAL A 257 8.83 -10.19 8.50
CA VAL A 257 8.64 -10.57 9.92
C VAL A 257 7.17 -10.81 10.23
N VAL A 258 6.29 -10.07 9.57
CA VAL A 258 4.82 -10.19 9.71
C VAL A 258 4.21 -10.29 8.33
N VAL A 259 3.50 -11.37 8.07
CA VAL A 259 2.74 -11.54 6.84
C VAL A 259 1.27 -11.28 7.16
N PHE A 260 0.75 -10.13 6.74
CA PHE A 260 -0.58 -9.64 7.16
C PHE A 260 -1.76 -10.43 6.60
N HIS A 261 -1.58 -11.18 5.53
CA HIS A 261 -2.60 -12.09 4.99
C HIS A 261 -2.54 -13.50 5.58
N ASP A 262 -1.48 -13.84 6.35
CA ASP A 262 -1.35 -15.10 7.07
C ASP A 262 -1.80 -14.92 8.53
N ALA A 263 -2.97 -15.49 8.87
CA ALA A 263 -3.51 -15.43 10.23
C ALA A 263 -2.63 -16.13 11.29
N GLN A 264 -1.68 -16.96 10.87
CA GLN A 264 -0.72 -17.63 11.76
C GLN A 264 0.57 -16.83 11.95
N SER A 265 0.85 -15.86 11.09
CA SER A 265 1.99 -14.95 11.23
C SER A 265 1.73 -14.00 12.39
N LYS A 266 2.30 -14.30 13.56
CA LYS A 266 2.19 -13.44 14.74
C LYS A 266 3.46 -12.63 14.91
N ALA A 267 3.33 -11.32 14.93
CA ALA A 267 4.39 -10.40 15.35
C ALA A 267 4.64 -10.55 16.86
N SER A 268 5.51 -11.47 17.23
CA SER A 268 5.85 -11.71 18.64
C SER A 268 7.02 -10.86 19.13
N ASN A 269 7.73 -10.15 18.24
CA ASN A 269 8.95 -9.42 18.61
C ASN A 269 9.02 -8.08 17.87
N GLU A 270 8.61 -7.00 18.56
CA GLU A 270 8.68 -5.62 18.04
C GLU A 270 10.12 -5.18 17.70
N ASP A 271 11.13 -5.70 18.40
CA ASP A 271 12.53 -5.38 18.07
C ASP A 271 12.96 -6.00 16.75
N ALA A 272 12.48 -7.21 16.43
CA ALA A 272 12.70 -7.84 15.12
C ALA A 272 11.97 -7.08 14.00
N MET A 273 10.72 -6.67 14.22
CA MET A 273 9.97 -5.85 13.27
C MET A 273 10.71 -4.54 12.97
N ARG A 274 11.11 -3.81 14.01
CA ARG A 274 11.83 -2.54 13.87
C ARG A 274 13.16 -2.73 13.14
N LYS A 275 13.97 -3.70 13.53
CA LYS A 275 15.26 -3.99 12.88
C LYS A 275 15.09 -4.33 11.41
N ASN A 276 14.10 -5.16 11.08
CA ASN A 276 13.80 -5.53 9.70
C ASN A 276 13.35 -4.30 8.88
N PHE A 277 12.39 -3.53 9.38
CA PHE A 277 11.90 -2.33 8.74
C PHE A 277 13.02 -1.32 8.46
N VAL A 278 13.87 -1.07 9.45
CA VAL A 278 14.97 -0.11 9.34
C VAL A 278 16.03 -0.60 8.34
N GLU A 279 16.39 -1.88 8.38
CA GLU A 279 17.35 -2.45 7.42
C GLU A 279 16.76 -2.43 6.00
N TYR A 280 15.46 -2.75 5.83
CA TYR A 280 14.79 -2.66 4.54
C TYR A 280 14.85 -1.23 3.97
N GLY A 281 14.59 -0.24 4.82
CA GLY A 281 14.66 1.17 4.46
C GLY A 281 16.06 1.62 4.05
N ARG A 282 17.10 1.19 4.76
CA ARG A 282 18.50 1.48 4.41
C ARG A 282 18.90 0.89 3.07
N ARG A 283 18.47 -0.35 2.78
CA ARG A 283 18.72 -1.00 1.48
C ARG A 283 17.99 -0.29 0.35
N LEU A 284 16.75 0.13 0.56
CA LEU A 284 16.02 0.92 -0.42
C LEU A 284 16.72 2.27 -0.69
N GLN A 285 17.15 3.00 0.34
CA GLN A 285 17.89 4.25 0.18
C GLN A 285 19.16 4.06 -0.66
N LYS A 286 19.95 3.04 -0.33
CA LYS A 286 21.16 2.69 -1.10
C LYS A 286 20.86 2.37 -2.57
N MET A 287 19.77 1.61 -2.82
CA MET A 287 19.32 1.30 -4.19
C MET A 287 18.96 2.57 -4.97
N LEU A 288 18.18 3.47 -4.35
CA LEU A 288 17.76 4.73 -4.96
C LEU A 288 18.95 5.63 -5.28
N ASP A 289 19.95 5.70 -4.41
CA ASP A 289 21.16 6.47 -4.67
C ASP A 289 21.96 5.88 -5.82
N GLY A 290 22.06 4.56 -5.93
CA GLY A 290 22.64 3.88 -7.09
C GLY A 290 21.90 4.21 -8.39
N ILE A 291 20.57 4.13 -8.40
CA ILE A 291 19.75 4.46 -9.58
C ILE A 291 19.91 5.94 -9.97
N ARG A 292 19.87 6.86 -9.01
CA ARG A 292 20.07 8.29 -9.27
C ARG A 292 21.43 8.59 -9.90
N ASN A 293 22.50 7.91 -9.46
CA ASN A 293 23.81 8.05 -10.03
C ASN A 293 23.88 7.55 -11.47
N GLU A 294 23.19 6.47 -11.81
CA GLU A 294 23.09 5.94 -13.18
C GLU A 294 22.29 6.87 -14.11
N LEU A 295 21.29 7.57 -13.58
CA LEU A 295 20.42 8.47 -14.35
C LEU A 295 21.04 9.87 -14.56
N LYS A 296 22.14 10.19 -13.87
CA LYS A 296 22.87 11.44 -14.14
C LYS A 296 23.46 11.38 -15.55
N PRO A 297 23.35 12.46 -16.34
CA PRO A 297 24.03 12.53 -17.66
C PRO A 297 25.50 12.24 -17.47
N ALA A 298 26.08 11.37 -18.31
CA ALA A 298 27.52 11.18 -18.37
C ALA A 298 28.14 12.47 -18.85
N GLY A 299 28.80 13.24 -17.95
CA GLY A 299 29.66 14.37 -18.30
C GLY A 299 28.96 15.73 -18.30
N GLY A 300 29.08 16.40 -17.21
CA GLY A 300 29.13 17.81 -17.01
C GLY A 300 30.35 18.08 -16.15
N ALA A 301 31.53 17.98 -16.75
CA ALA A 301 32.75 18.52 -16.20
C ALA A 301 33.02 19.86 -16.90
#